data_2244eec37aca89d3e3ec3d2a7fb8929d
#
_entry.id   2244eec37aca89d3e3ec3d2a7fb8929d
#
_cell.length_a   1.000
_cell.length_b   1.000
_cell.length_c   1.000
_cell.angle_alpha   90.00
_cell.angle_beta   90.00
_cell.angle_gamma   90.00
#
_symmetry.space_group_name_H-M   'P 1'
#
loop_
_entity.id
_entity.type
_entity.pdbx_description
1 polymer ?
#
loop_
_entity_poly.entity_id
_entity_poly.type
_entity_poly.pdbx_seq_one_letter_code
_entity_poly.pdbx_strand_id
1 'polypeptide(L)'
;MKRPLHLFLFSIVVCLLLAACGGSSTSSGTPTPSPSVALNVFAAASLTASFNEIASTYHQMYPNITIKPVYNGSQILEQQLASGAPADVFASADTTNMQKASQAGLVGTSQIFVKNRLVVIIPLSNPGKIMSLKDLARKGVKIDLEAATVPAGKYSRQALINLSKSPDYGANYGSAVLANVVSLEDNVKAVVQKVQLGEADAGFVYVTDAFSASGKVTVIDIPDPYNVIAQYPIAVVKNSSHASDAQAFVDFVLSPAAQAIMKKYQFISVNG
;
A
#
# COMPACT_ATOMS: atom_id res chain seq x y z
N MET A 1 74.81 -57.01 12.14
CA MET A 1 75.81 -57.06 13.19
C MET A 1 75.40 -56.25 14.38
N LYS A 2 75.28 -56.92 15.52
CA LYS A 2 75.46 -56.44 16.89
C LYS A 2 74.41 -55.45 17.49
N ARG A 3 73.55 -55.97 18.37
CA ARG A 3 72.95 -55.44 19.58
C ARG A 3 74.05 -54.96 20.55
N PRO A 4 73.79 -54.27 21.76
CA PRO A 4 72.79 -54.53 22.76
C PRO A 4 72.26 -53.22 23.40
N LEU A 5 71.04 -53.13 24.09
CA LEU A 5 70.62 -53.55 25.43
C LEU A 5 71.13 -52.64 26.60
N HIS A 6 70.22 -52.15 27.34
CA HIS A 6 70.06 -52.00 28.82
C HIS A 6 69.11 -50.85 29.15
N LEU A 7 67.89 -51.05 29.65
CA LEU A 7 67.50 -51.44 31.00
C LEU A 7 67.90 -50.38 32.08
N PHE A 8 66.99 -49.60 32.63
CA PHE A 8 66.77 -49.60 34.09
C PHE A 8 65.47 -48.78 34.46
N LEU A 9 64.66 -49.44 35.26
CA LEU A 9 63.55 -49.05 36.12
C LEU A 9 63.93 -47.86 37.00
N PHE A 10 62.99 -46.97 37.29
CA PHE A 10 62.64 -46.61 38.66
C PHE A 10 61.25 -45.92 38.76
N SER A 11 60.47 -46.49 39.61
CA SER A 11 59.14 -46.12 40.02
C SER A 11 59.16 -44.94 41.02
N ILE A 12 58.30 -43.91 40.83
CA ILE A 12 57.79 -43.16 41.96
C ILE A 12 56.36 -42.68 41.68
N VAL A 13 55.45 -43.20 42.48
CA VAL A 13 54.04 -42.78 42.57
C VAL A 13 53.99 -41.52 43.39
N VAL A 14 53.44 -40.41 42.82
CA VAL A 14 52.99 -39.30 43.62
C VAL A 14 51.54 -38.96 43.19
N CYS A 15 50.60 -39.31 44.06
CA CYS A 15 49.21 -38.87 44.01
C CYS A 15 49.14 -37.37 44.31
N LEU A 16 48.68 -36.61 43.38
CA LEU A 16 48.24 -35.22 43.62
C LEU A 16 46.76 -35.10 43.20
N LEU A 17 45.92 -35.03 44.19
CA LEU A 17 44.49 -34.66 44.09
C LEU A 17 44.43 -33.19 43.60
N LEU A 18 44.03 -32.99 42.37
CA LEU A 18 43.63 -31.68 41.85
C LEU A 18 42.08 -31.65 41.82
N ALA A 19 41.52 -30.86 42.71
CA ALA A 19 40.10 -30.52 42.74
C ALA A 19 39.73 -29.83 41.42
N ALA A 20 38.90 -30.50 40.61
CA ALA A 20 38.25 -29.91 39.45
C ALA A 20 37.14 -28.97 39.94
N CYS A 21 37.42 -27.68 40.06
CA CYS A 21 36.39 -26.64 40.05
C CYS A 21 35.69 -26.68 38.67
N GLY A 22 34.50 -27.25 38.65
CA GLY A 22 33.57 -27.17 37.54
C GLY A 22 33.12 -25.74 37.33
N GLY A 23 33.86 -24.99 36.51
CA GLY A 23 33.38 -23.72 35.96
C GLY A 23 32.29 -24.00 34.97
N SER A 24 31.03 -23.83 35.36
CA SER A 24 29.90 -23.72 34.40
C SER A 24 30.17 -22.52 33.49
N SER A 25 30.73 -22.76 32.34
CA SER A 25 30.79 -21.79 31.25
C SER A 25 29.36 -21.51 30.82
N THR A 26 28.71 -20.53 31.42
CA THR A 26 27.55 -19.89 30.82
C THR A 26 28.05 -19.27 29.51
N SER A 27 27.88 -19.99 28.42
CA SER A 27 28.05 -19.43 27.09
C SER A 27 26.97 -18.35 26.94
N SER A 28 27.36 -17.10 27.18
CA SER A 28 26.60 -15.94 26.74
C SER A 28 26.58 -16.03 25.22
N GLY A 29 25.58 -16.75 24.69
CA GLY A 29 25.32 -16.78 23.27
C GLY A 29 25.04 -15.35 22.83
N THR A 30 25.99 -14.76 22.12
CA THR A 30 25.73 -13.52 21.38
C THR A 30 24.50 -13.79 20.53
N PRO A 31 23.42 -13.00 20.63
CA PRO A 31 22.24 -13.22 19.81
C PRO A 31 22.66 -13.17 18.34
N THR A 32 22.52 -14.28 17.64
CA THR A 32 22.73 -14.32 16.21
C THR A 32 21.76 -13.33 15.58
N PRO A 33 22.21 -12.37 14.79
CA PRO A 33 21.31 -11.43 14.13
C PRO A 33 20.28 -12.21 13.33
N SER A 34 18.99 -11.94 13.54
CA SER A 34 17.94 -12.53 12.72
C SER A 34 18.23 -12.19 11.24
N PRO A 35 18.05 -13.13 10.31
CA PRO A 35 18.28 -12.86 8.88
C PRO A 35 17.43 -11.67 8.43
N SER A 36 18.02 -10.81 7.60
CA SER A 36 17.29 -9.68 7.03
C SER A 36 16.28 -10.16 5.99
N VAL A 37 15.05 -9.67 6.09
CA VAL A 37 13.94 -9.97 5.18
C VAL A 37 13.53 -8.71 4.44
N ALA A 38 13.28 -8.81 3.14
CA ALA A 38 12.70 -7.74 2.32
C ALA A 38 11.32 -8.18 1.82
N LEU A 39 10.27 -7.47 2.22
CA LEU A 39 8.89 -7.73 1.79
C LEU A 39 8.52 -6.82 0.62
N ASN A 40 8.20 -7.41 -0.52
CA ASN A 40 7.65 -6.69 -1.67
C ASN A 40 6.14 -6.47 -1.45
N VAL A 41 5.73 -5.22 -1.28
CA VAL A 41 4.35 -4.85 -1.00
C VAL A 41 3.75 -4.16 -2.21
N PHE A 42 2.87 -4.86 -2.93
CA PHE A 42 2.10 -4.27 -4.03
C PHE A 42 0.94 -3.47 -3.45
N ALA A 43 0.98 -2.16 -3.58
CA ALA A 43 0.01 -1.26 -2.97
C ALA A 43 -0.56 -0.26 -3.98
N ALA A 44 -1.87 -0.02 -3.91
CA ALA A 44 -2.53 0.98 -4.75
C ALA A 44 -1.84 2.35 -4.65
N ALA A 45 -1.74 3.08 -5.76
CA ALA A 45 -1.03 4.35 -5.85
C ALA A 45 -1.50 5.40 -4.83
N SER A 46 -2.78 5.41 -4.45
CA SER A 46 -3.34 6.28 -3.40
C SER A 46 -2.77 6.00 -2.00
N LEU A 47 -2.16 4.83 -1.77
CA LEU A 47 -1.53 4.45 -0.50
C LEU A 47 -0.10 4.98 -0.34
N THR A 48 0.50 5.58 -1.38
CA THR A 48 1.92 5.93 -1.42
C THR A 48 2.39 6.67 -0.16
N ALA A 49 1.72 7.74 0.22
CA ALA A 49 2.17 8.58 1.34
C ALA A 49 2.06 7.85 2.69
N SER A 50 0.91 7.22 2.95
CA SER A 50 0.65 6.49 4.19
C SER A 50 1.49 5.23 4.33
N PHE A 51 1.65 4.46 3.24
CA PHE A 51 2.44 3.23 3.28
C PHE A 51 3.94 3.49 3.39
N ASN A 52 4.46 4.60 2.86
CA ASN A 52 5.85 4.99 3.12
C ASN A 52 6.10 5.28 4.61
N GLU A 53 5.17 5.98 5.28
CA GLU A 53 5.27 6.22 6.72
C GLU A 53 5.09 4.93 7.53
N ILE A 54 4.13 4.07 7.15
CA ILE A 54 3.91 2.75 7.75
C ILE A 54 5.16 1.88 7.60
N ALA A 55 5.76 1.83 6.41
CA ALA A 55 6.98 1.06 6.15
C ALA A 55 8.15 1.53 7.01
N SER A 56 8.33 2.85 7.14
CA SER A 56 9.34 3.44 8.01
C SER A 56 9.10 3.10 9.48
N THR A 57 7.86 3.24 9.96
CA THR A 57 7.49 2.92 11.34
C THR A 57 7.68 1.43 11.64
N TYR A 58 7.29 0.56 10.70
CA TYR A 58 7.47 -0.89 10.83
C TYR A 58 8.94 -1.27 10.91
N HIS A 59 9.78 -0.69 10.06
CA HIS A 59 11.22 -0.94 10.07
C HIS A 59 11.90 -0.46 11.37
N GLN A 60 11.45 0.64 11.98
CA GLN A 60 11.93 1.07 13.29
C GLN A 60 11.62 0.06 14.40
N MET A 61 10.47 -0.62 14.33
CA MET A 61 10.08 -1.65 15.28
C MET A 61 10.73 -3.01 15.00
N TYR A 62 10.98 -3.30 13.72
CA TYR A 62 11.54 -4.57 13.24
C TYR A 62 12.72 -4.31 12.28
N PRO A 63 13.91 -3.94 12.79
CA PRO A 63 15.03 -3.50 11.96
C PRO A 63 15.56 -4.54 10.98
N ASN A 64 15.28 -5.82 11.22
CA ASN A 64 15.62 -6.91 10.30
C ASN A 64 14.64 -7.06 9.13
N ILE A 65 13.51 -6.32 9.12
CA ILE A 65 12.52 -6.38 8.04
C ILE A 65 12.50 -5.05 7.30
N THR A 66 12.65 -5.11 5.99
CA THR A 66 12.55 -3.95 5.08
C THR A 66 11.32 -4.10 4.20
N ILE A 67 10.42 -3.13 4.23
CA ILE A 67 9.28 -3.08 3.32
C ILE A 67 9.71 -2.40 2.02
N LYS A 68 9.44 -3.03 0.89
CA LYS A 68 9.69 -2.53 -0.46
C LYS A 68 8.36 -2.31 -1.18
N PRO A 69 7.74 -1.13 -1.07
CA PRO A 69 6.48 -0.87 -1.73
C PRO A 69 6.66 -0.70 -3.24
N VAL A 70 5.71 -1.27 -3.99
CA VAL A 70 5.53 -1.03 -5.43
C VAL A 70 4.16 -0.42 -5.61
N TYR A 71 4.10 0.82 -6.09
CA TYR A 71 2.86 1.58 -6.22
C TYR A 71 2.40 1.67 -7.66
N ASN A 72 1.15 1.27 -7.91
CA ASN A 72 0.50 1.41 -9.21
C ASN A 72 -1.03 1.35 -9.07
N GLY A 73 -1.77 1.44 -10.17
CA GLY A 73 -3.18 1.09 -10.22
C GLY A 73 -3.39 -0.35 -9.79
N SER A 74 -4.44 -0.62 -9.01
CA SER A 74 -4.69 -1.97 -8.46
C SER A 74 -4.87 -3.03 -9.55
N GLN A 75 -5.38 -2.66 -10.72
CA GLN A 75 -5.53 -3.55 -11.87
C GLN A 75 -4.19 -3.97 -12.47
N ILE A 76 -3.20 -3.06 -12.50
CA ILE A 76 -1.84 -3.36 -12.98
C ILE A 76 -1.13 -4.29 -12.00
N LEU A 77 -1.24 -4.01 -10.69
CA LEU A 77 -0.64 -4.84 -9.65
C LEU A 77 -1.25 -6.25 -9.63
N GLU A 78 -2.57 -6.36 -9.81
CA GLU A 78 -3.24 -7.64 -9.95
C GLU A 78 -2.75 -8.43 -11.18
N GLN A 79 -2.62 -7.77 -12.34
CA GLN A 79 -2.06 -8.38 -13.55
C GLN A 79 -0.61 -8.82 -13.37
N GLN A 80 0.21 -8.03 -12.65
CA GLN A 80 1.59 -8.40 -12.34
C GLN A 80 1.64 -9.64 -11.44
N LEU A 81 0.76 -9.73 -10.42
CA LEU A 81 0.62 -10.95 -9.61
C LEU A 81 0.21 -12.15 -10.46
N ALA A 82 -0.77 -12.00 -11.34
CA ALA A 82 -1.22 -13.05 -12.24
C ALA A 82 -0.12 -13.50 -13.21
N SER A 83 0.81 -12.61 -13.56
CA SER A 83 1.99 -12.88 -14.38
C SER A 83 3.17 -13.46 -13.59
N GLY A 84 3.01 -13.73 -12.28
CA GLY A 84 4.03 -14.31 -11.44
C GLY A 84 5.07 -13.32 -10.89
N ALA A 85 4.80 -12.02 -10.90
CA ALA A 85 5.69 -11.05 -10.29
C ALA A 85 5.83 -11.31 -8.77
N PRO A 86 7.05 -11.28 -8.21
CA PRO A 86 7.27 -11.57 -6.81
C PRO A 86 6.70 -10.47 -5.93
N ALA A 87 5.72 -10.82 -5.11
CA ALA A 87 5.15 -9.96 -4.08
C ALA A 87 4.80 -10.79 -2.84
N ASP A 88 4.81 -10.15 -1.68
CA ASP A 88 4.49 -10.76 -0.41
C ASP A 88 3.13 -10.31 0.11
N VAL A 89 2.75 -9.06 -0.18
CA VAL A 89 1.47 -8.46 0.22
C VAL A 89 0.85 -7.72 -0.97
N PHE A 90 -0.48 -7.81 -1.09
CA PHE A 90 -1.27 -7.03 -2.03
C PHE A 90 -2.31 -6.18 -1.29
N ALA A 91 -2.27 -4.86 -1.49
CA ALA A 91 -3.20 -3.87 -0.94
C ALA A 91 -3.88 -3.10 -2.08
N SER A 92 -5.16 -3.39 -2.32
CA SER A 92 -5.94 -2.85 -3.44
C SER A 92 -6.80 -1.65 -3.01
N ALA A 93 -7.08 -0.73 -3.93
CA ALA A 93 -8.02 0.38 -3.73
C ALA A 93 -9.48 0.00 -4.03
N ASP A 94 -9.74 -1.24 -4.42
CA ASP A 94 -11.09 -1.76 -4.57
C ASP A 94 -11.17 -3.27 -4.28
N THR A 95 -12.38 -3.73 -4.02
CA THR A 95 -12.66 -5.14 -3.80
C THR A 95 -12.63 -5.95 -5.08
N THR A 96 -12.85 -5.34 -6.25
CA THR A 96 -12.92 -6.04 -7.54
C THR A 96 -11.58 -6.66 -7.93
N ASN A 97 -10.48 -5.89 -7.85
CA ASN A 97 -9.15 -6.40 -8.18
C ASN A 97 -8.66 -7.41 -7.13
N MET A 98 -8.99 -7.22 -5.85
CA MET A 98 -8.71 -8.22 -4.81
C MET A 98 -9.49 -9.53 -5.05
N GLN A 99 -10.76 -9.44 -5.46
CA GLN A 99 -11.56 -10.63 -5.80
C GLN A 99 -10.97 -11.40 -7.00
N LYS A 100 -10.50 -10.69 -8.05
CA LYS A 100 -9.79 -11.32 -9.18
C LYS A 100 -8.56 -12.08 -8.71
N ALA A 101 -7.71 -11.44 -7.91
CA ALA A 101 -6.52 -12.09 -7.33
C ALA A 101 -6.90 -13.31 -6.47
N SER A 102 -7.96 -13.22 -5.68
CA SER A 102 -8.47 -14.32 -4.85
C SER A 102 -9.01 -15.48 -5.69
N GLN A 103 -9.82 -15.19 -6.73
CA GLN A 103 -10.39 -16.19 -7.63
C GLN A 103 -9.31 -16.91 -8.46
N ALA A 104 -8.23 -16.18 -8.81
CA ALA A 104 -7.05 -16.75 -9.46
C ALA A 104 -6.14 -17.52 -8.48
N GLY A 105 -6.49 -17.58 -7.18
CA GLY A 105 -5.71 -18.31 -6.17
C GLY A 105 -4.40 -17.62 -5.77
N LEU A 106 -4.19 -16.34 -6.10
CA LEU A 106 -2.93 -15.62 -5.92
C LEU A 106 -2.75 -15.11 -4.49
N VAL A 107 -3.84 -14.83 -3.76
CA VAL A 107 -3.80 -14.27 -2.40
C VAL A 107 -4.56 -15.14 -1.40
N GLY A 108 -4.20 -15.00 -0.13
CA GLY A 108 -4.92 -15.58 1.00
C GLY A 108 -6.21 -14.82 1.33
N THR A 109 -6.71 -15.00 2.55
CA THR A 109 -7.88 -14.27 3.05
C THR A 109 -7.58 -12.78 3.11
N SER A 110 -8.43 -11.98 2.47
CA SER A 110 -8.32 -10.53 2.47
C SER A 110 -9.17 -9.89 3.56
N GLN A 111 -8.72 -8.75 4.09
CA GLN A 111 -9.44 -7.95 5.08
C GLN A 111 -9.52 -6.50 4.60
N ILE A 112 -10.67 -5.84 4.80
CA ILE A 112 -10.77 -4.39 4.57
C ILE A 112 -10.01 -3.69 5.70
N PHE A 113 -9.00 -2.89 5.36
CA PHE A 113 -8.19 -2.21 6.37
C PHE A 113 -8.45 -0.71 6.47
N VAL A 114 -8.91 -0.07 5.38
CA VAL A 114 -9.36 1.34 5.35
C VAL A 114 -10.43 1.54 4.29
N LYS A 115 -11.09 2.71 4.34
CA LYS A 115 -11.99 3.21 3.31
C LYS A 115 -11.53 4.58 2.83
N ASN A 116 -12.04 5.01 1.66
CA ASN A 116 -11.72 6.30 1.09
C ASN A 116 -12.96 6.88 0.39
N ARG A 117 -12.94 8.18 0.07
CA ARG A 117 -14.00 8.83 -0.70
C ARG A 117 -13.40 9.67 -1.82
N LEU A 118 -14.18 9.94 -2.86
CA LEU A 118 -13.76 10.76 -3.98
C LEU A 118 -13.93 12.25 -3.70
N VAL A 119 -13.08 13.03 -4.36
CA VAL A 119 -13.21 14.48 -4.51
C VAL A 119 -12.82 14.84 -5.95
N VAL A 120 -13.16 16.06 -6.36
CA VAL A 120 -12.61 16.67 -7.57
C VAL A 120 -11.50 17.63 -7.18
N ILE A 121 -10.40 17.60 -7.89
CA ILE A 121 -9.32 18.59 -7.77
C ILE A 121 -9.23 19.45 -9.03
N ILE A 122 -8.86 20.70 -8.83
CA ILE A 122 -8.58 21.67 -9.89
C ILE A 122 -7.23 22.36 -9.64
N PRO A 123 -6.54 22.88 -10.68
CA PRO A 123 -5.34 23.67 -10.49
C PRO A 123 -5.62 24.93 -9.63
N LEU A 124 -4.63 25.40 -8.86
CA LEU A 124 -4.77 26.65 -8.09
C LEU A 124 -5.12 27.85 -8.97
N SER A 125 -4.59 27.90 -10.19
CA SER A 125 -4.88 28.96 -11.17
C SER A 125 -6.30 28.92 -11.74
N ASN A 126 -6.96 27.77 -11.62
CA ASN A 126 -8.32 27.52 -12.11
C ASN A 126 -8.60 28.04 -13.52
N PRO A 127 -7.83 27.63 -14.55
CA PRO A 127 -8.02 28.14 -15.92
C PRO A 127 -9.38 27.77 -16.49
N GLY A 128 -9.95 26.63 -16.08
CA GLY A 128 -11.29 26.19 -16.42
C GLY A 128 -12.42 27.00 -15.76
N LYS A 129 -12.13 27.92 -14.83
CA LYS A 129 -13.13 28.70 -14.07
C LYS A 129 -14.20 27.81 -13.44
N ILE A 130 -13.77 26.73 -12.81
CA ILE A 130 -14.62 25.74 -12.17
C ILE A 130 -14.86 26.17 -10.71
N MET A 131 -16.09 26.48 -10.37
CA MET A 131 -16.49 26.93 -9.02
C MET A 131 -17.32 25.87 -8.28
N SER A 132 -17.89 24.93 -9.03
CA SER A 132 -18.75 23.87 -8.50
C SER A 132 -18.71 22.62 -9.38
N LEU A 133 -19.26 21.51 -8.89
CA LEU A 133 -19.40 20.27 -9.68
C LEU A 133 -20.23 20.52 -10.96
N LYS A 134 -21.19 21.45 -10.95
CA LYS A 134 -22.02 21.73 -12.15
C LYS A 134 -21.17 22.24 -13.33
N ASP A 135 -20.08 22.94 -13.06
CA ASP A 135 -19.21 23.49 -14.08
C ASP A 135 -18.45 22.42 -14.86
N LEU A 136 -18.30 21.21 -14.31
CA LEU A 136 -17.65 20.07 -14.99
C LEU A 136 -18.39 19.63 -16.25
N ALA A 137 -19.71 19.85 -16.32
CA ALA A 137 -20.52 19.53 -17.49
C ALA A 137 -20.47 20.59 -18.60
N ARG A 138 -19.83 21.74 -18.34
CA ARG A 138 -19.70 22.82 -19.32
C ARG A 138 -18.77 22.38 -20.46
N LYS A 139 -19.23 22.53 -21.70
CA LYS A 139 -18.47 22.16 -22.89
C LYS A 139 -17.10 22.84 -22.93
N GLY A 140 -16.06 22.06 -23.18
CA GLY A 140 -14.68 22.52 -23.33
C GLY A 140 -13.86 22.52 -22.04
N VAL A 141 -14.44 22.17 -20.90
CA VAL A 141 -13.68 21.86 -19.68
C VAL A 141 -12.87 20.58 -19.95
N LYS A 142 -11.59 20.60 -19.60
CA LYS A 142 -10.70 19.43 -19.76
C LYS A 142 -10.69 18.62 -18.48
N ILE A 143 -11.23 17.41 -18.52
CA ILE A 143 -11.29 16.52 -17.35
C ILE A 143 -10.33 15.37 -17.54
N ASP A 144 -9.57 15.07 -16.49
CA ASP A 144 -8.74 13.88 -16.40
C ASP A 144 -9.35 12.87 -15.43
N LEU A 145 -9.42 11.61 -15.84
CA LEU A 145 -9.94 10.49 -15.07
C LEU A 145 -9.01 9.29 -15.18
N GLU A 146 -9.08 8.41 -14.21
CA GLU A 146 -8.61 7.05 -14.44
C GLU A 146 -9.50 6.30 -15.45
N ALA A 147 -8.93 5.31 -16.14
CA ALA A 147 -9.68 4.39 -17.00
C ALA A 147 -10.77 3.65 -16.20
N ALA A 148 -11.81 3.14 -16.87
CA ALA A 148 -12.97 2.52 -16.20
C ALA A 148 -12.62 1.24 -15.41
N THR A 149 -11.54 0.58 -15.76
CA THR A 149 -11.02 -0.63 -15.09
C THR A 149 -10.20 -0.33 -13.85
N VAL A 150 -9.80 0.93 -13.66
CA VAL A 150 -8.98 1.42 -12.55
C VAL A 150 -9.91 1.84 -11.41
N PRO A 151 -9.56 1.61 -10.13
CA PRO A 151 -10.48 1.83 -9.00
C PRO A 151 -11.12 3.21 -8.95
N ALA A 152 -10.34 4.32 -8.96
CA ALA A 152 -10.94 5.66 -8.89
C ALA A 152 -11.73 6.01 -10.15
N GLY A 153 -11.31 5.51 -11.32
CA GLY A 153 -12.06 5.67 -12.57
C GLY A 153 -13.43 5.00 -12.54
N LYS A 154 -13.52 3.80 -11.99
CA LYS A 154 -14.77 3.08 -11.76
C LYS A 154 -15.68 3.85 -10.78
N TYR A 155 -15.14 4.26 -9.64
CA TYR A 155 -15.88 4.98 -8.62
C TYR A 155 -16.32 6.39 -9.08
N SER A 156 -15.49 7.09 -9.88
CA SER A 156 -15.85 8.39 -10.46
C SER A 156 -17.06 8.27 -11.38
N ARG A 157 -17.09 7.26 -12.24
CA ARG A 157 -18.25 6.99 -13.10
C ARG A 157 -19.49 6.66 -12.30
N GLN A 158 -19.37 5.89 -11.22
CA GLN A 158 -20.50 5.61 -10.35
C GLN A 158 -21.00 6.88 -9.63
N ALA A 159 -20.10 7.74 -9.16
CA ALA A 159 -20.47 9.04 -8.56
C ALA A 159 -21.17 9.95 -9.58
N LEU A 160 -20.71 9.99 -10.82
CA LEU A 160 -21.37 10.74 -11.90
C LEU A 160 -22.78 10.18 -12.22
N ILE A 161 -22.97 8.86 -12.19
CA ILE A 161 -24.30 8.23 -12.31
C ILE A 161 -25.19 8.66 -11.14
N ASN A 162 -24.67 8.66 -9.91
CA ASN A 162 -25.41 9.07 -8.73
C ASN A 162 -25.81 10.55 -8.79
N LEU A 163 -24.88 11.43 -9.18
CA LEU A 163 -25.17 12.85 -9.40
C LEU A 163 -26.25 13.07 -10.47
N SER A 164 -26.22 12.29 -11.55
CA SER A 164 -27.22 12.40 -12.62
C SER A 164 -28.65 12.02 -12.20
N LYS A 165 -28.82 11.30 -11.08
CA LYS A 165 -30.14 11.00 -10.51
C LYS A 165 -30.71 12.16 -9.71
N SER A 166 -29.90 13.13 -9.34
CA SER A 166 -30.34 14.31 -8.60
C SER A 166 -30.97 15.34 -9.52
N PRO A 167 -32.12 15.94 -9.13
CA PRO A 167 -32.71 17.05 -9.87
C PRO A 167 -31.78 18.27 -10.02
N ASP A 168 -30.84 18.45 -9.08
CA ASP A 168 -29.89 19.57 -9.07
C ASP A 168 -28.88 19.52 -10.21
N TYR A 169 -28.58 18.32 -10.74
CA TYR A 169 -27.62 18.12 -11.81
C TYR A 169 -28.29 17.70 -13.12
N GLY A 170 -29.39 16.92 -13.05
CA GLY A 170 -30.15 16.43 -14.19
C GLY A 170 -29.57 15.18 -14.85
N ALA A 171 -30.44 14.44 -15.56
CA ALA A 171 -30.14 13.10 -16.08
C ALA A 171 -28.92 13.04 -17.02
N ASN A 172 -28.59 14.11 -17.74
CA ASN A 172 -27.49 14.16 -18.70
C ASN A 172 -26.15 14.62 -18.08
N TYR A 173 -26.12 14.94 -16.78
CA TYR A 173 -24.92 15.51 -16.14
C TYR A 173 -23.69 14.61 -16.31
N GLY A 174 -23.79 13.37 -15.92
CA GLY A 174 -22.66 12.42 -15.98
C GLY A 174 -22.14 12.22 -17.40
N SER A 175 -23.03 12.11 -18.39
CA SER A 175 -22.64 11.98 -19.80
C SER A 175 -21.95 13.26 -20.32
N ALA A 176 -22.43 14.45 -19.93
CA ALA A 176 -21.80 15.71 -20.29
C ALA A 176 -20.39 15.86 -19.66
N VAL A 177 -20.21 15.45 -18.39
CA VAL A 177 -18.90 15.40 -17.75
C VAL A 177 -17.97 14.44 -18.46
N LEU A 178 -18.44 13.21 -18.76
CA LEU A 178 -17.62 12.21 -19.47
C LEU A 178 -17.26 12.62 -20.89
N ALA A 179 -18.09 13.43 -21.57
CA ALA A 179 -17.78 13.97 -22.89
C ALA A 179 -16.62 15.02 -22.85
N ASN A 180 -16.31 15.55 -21.69
CA ASN A 180 -15.21 16.48 -21.45
C ASN A 180 -13.89 15.78 -21.05
N VAL A 181 -13.87 14.44 -20.96
CA VAL A 181 -12.66 13.69 -20.60
C VAL A 181 -11.66 13.73 -21.75
N VAL A 182 -10.48 14.25 -21.48
CA VAL A 182 -9.39 14.40 -22.44
C VAL A 182 -8.29 13.37 -22.27
N SER A 183 -8.22 12.72 -21.12
CA SER A 183 -7.24 11.67 -20.83
C SER A 183 -7.79 10.63 -19.86
N LEU A 184 -7.27 9.41 -19.98
CA LEU A 184 -7.60 8.28 -19.12
C LEU A 184 -6.31 7.67 -18.55
N GLU A 185 -6.18 7.69 -17.24
CA GLU A 185 -4.96 7.32 -16.54
C GLU A 185 -5.01 5.91 -15.95
N ASP A 186 -3.84 5.31 -15.79
CA ASP A 186 -3.67 3.97 -15.21
C ASP A 186 -3.61 3.96 -13.68
N ASN A 187 -3.43 5.14 -13.06
CA ASN A 187 -3.42 5.32 -11.62
C ASN A 187 -3.73 6.77 -11.22
N VAL A 188 -4.19 6.96 -9.97
CA VAL A 188 -4.66 8.26 -9.48
C VAL A 188 -3.54 9.32 -9.36
N LYS A 189 -2.28 8.92 -9.17
CA LYS A 189 -1.17 9.88 -9.09
C LYS A 189 -0.91 10.58 -10.43
N ALA A 190 -1.15 9.89 -11.53
CA ALA A 190 -1.08 10.50 -12.86
C ALA A 190 -2.16 11.58 -13.05
N VAL A 191 -3.40 11.32 -12.58
CA VAL A 191 -4.47 12.34 -12.58
C VAL A 191 -4.06 13.56 -11.75
N VAL A 192 -3.56 13.36 -10.52
CA VAL A 192 -3.09 14.46 -9.66
C VAL A 192 -2.02 15.29 -10.38
N GLN A 193 -1.05 14.62 -10.99
CA GLN A 193 0.06 15.28 -11.67
C GLN A 193 -0.41 16.14 -12.85
N LYS A 194 -1.29 15.63 -13.71
CA LYS A 194 -1.83 16.38 -14.87
C LYS A 194 -2.62 17.61 -14.46
N VAL A 195 -3.42 17.48 -13.39
CA VAL A 195 -4.14 18.64 -12.84
C VAL A 195 -3.16 19.67 -12.27
N GLN A 196 -2.15 19.24 -11.50
CA GLN A 196 -1.13 20.15 -10.95
C GLN A 196 -0.36 20.90 -12.03
N LEU A 197 -0.08 20.25 -13.16
CA LEU A 197 0.62 20.86 -14.31
C LEU A 197 -0.29 21.73 -15.17
N GLY A 198 -1.62 21.74 -14.92
CA GLY A 198 -2.60 22.47 -15.73
C GLY A 198 -2.88 21.85 -17.10
N GLU A 199 -2.51 20.59 -17.31
CA GLU A 199 -2.84 19.82 -18.52
C GLU A 199 -4.34 19.47 -18.55
N ALA A 200 -4.97 19.35 -17.38
CA ALA A 200 -6.40 19.23 -17.19
C ALA A 200 -6.94 20.34 -16.28
N ASP A 201 -8.18 20.77 -16.52
CA ASP A 201 -8.88 21.76 -15.70
C ASP A 201 -9.44 21.15 -14.42
N ALA A 202 -9.73 19.85 -14.42
CA ALA A 202 -10.21 19.10 -13.27
C ALA A 202 -9.83 17.63 -13.36
N GLY A 203 -9.77 16.94 -12.20
CA GLY A 203 -9.60 15.50 -12.12
C GLY A 203 -10.33 14.91 -10.92
N PHE A 204 -10.82 13.67 -11.06
CA PHE A 204 -11.41 12.93 -9.94
C PHE A 204 -10.33 12.09 -9.28
N VAL A 205 -10.18 12.28 -7.97
CA VAL A 205 -9.16 11.61 -7.15
C VAL A 205 -9.76 11.24 -5.78
N TYR A 206 -9.01 10.53 -4.96
CA TYR A 206 -9.42 10.34 -3.56
C TYR A 206 -9.06 11.54 -2.69
N VAL A 207 -9.77 11.72 -1.58
CA VAL A 207 -9.47 12.77 -0.59
C VAL A 207 -8.02 12.68 -0.09
N THR A 208 -7.47 11.48 0.03
CA THR A 208 -6.08 11.21 0.43
C THR A 208 -5.05 11.73 -0.57
N ASP A 209 -5.38 11.69 -1.87
CA ASP A 209 -4.52 12.22 -2.92
C ASP A 209 -4.56 13.74 -2.94
N ALA A 210 -5.75 14.32 -2.78
CA ALA A 210 -5.93 15.75 -2.64
C ALA A 210 -5.20 16.30 -1.40
N PHE A 211 -5.28 15.58 -0.26
CA PHE A 211 -4.53 15.91 0.95
C PHE A 211 -3.02 15.89 0.71
N SER A 212 -2.51 14.86 0.03
CA SER A 212 -1.08 14.75 -0.32
C SER A 212 -0.62 15.84 -1.30
N ALA A 213 -1.56 16.41 -2.06
CA ALA A 213 -1.35 17.52 -3.01
C ALA A 213 -1.73 18.89 -2.42
N SER A 214 -1.93 18.98 -1.10
CA SER A 214 -2.32 20.23 -0.42
C SER A 214 -1.37 21.38 -0.77
N GLY A 215 -1.93 22.57 -1.00
CA GLY A 215 -1.19 23.75 -1.44
C GLY A 215 -0.82 23.76 -2.93
N LYS A 216 -1.18 22.74 -3.70
CA LYS A 216 -0.91 22.64 -5.15
C LYS A 216 -2.19 22.49 -5.98
N VAL A 217 -3.29 22.16 -5.34
CA VAL A 217 -4.61 22.02 -5.96
C VAL A 217 -5.70 22.61 -5.05
N THR A 218 -6.83 22.97 -5.63
CA THR A 218 -8.08 23.29 -4.91
C THR A 218 -8.99 22.08 -4.98
N VAL A 219 -9.72 21.81 -3.89
CA VAL A 219 -10.63 20.66 -3.75
C VAL A 219 -12.07 21.11 -3.91
N ILE A 220 -12.86 20.36 -4.64
CA ILE A 220 -14.31 20.46 -4.73
C ILE A 220 -14.89 19.15 -4.23
N ASP A 221 -15.64 19.20 -3.13
CA ASP A 221 -16.24 18.00 -2.53
C ASP A 221 -17.38 17.45 -3.40
N ILE A 222 -17.47 16.13 -3.45
CA ILE A 222 -18.65 15.42 -3.96
C ILE A 222 -19.56 15.16 -2.74
N PRO A 223 -20.82 15.64 -2.74
CA PRO A 223 -21.71 15.45 -1.60
C PRO A 223 -21.90 13.96 -1.28
N ASP A 224 -21.91 13.63 0.02
CA ASP A 224 -21.95 12.24 0.50
C ASP A 224 -23.06 11.36 -0.11
N PRO A 225 -24.30 11.86 -0.35
CA PRO A 225 -25.35 11.04 -0.98
C PRO A 225 -25.01 10.56 -2.40
N TYR A 226 -24.09 11.24 -3.07
CA TYR A 226 -23.69 10.92 -4.46
C TYR A 226 -22.30 10.32 -4.55
N ASN A 227 -21.53 10.41 -3.47
CA ASN A 227 -20.17 9.87 -3.42
C ASN A 227 -20.17 8.35 -3.37
N VAL A 228 -19.01 7.76 -3.56
CA VAL A 228 -18.79 6.31 -3.43
C VAL A 228 -17.71 6.09 -2.38
N ILE A 229 -18.02 5.25 -1.41
CA ILE A 229 -17.03 4.85 -0.39
C ILE A 229 -16.24 3.66 -0.94
N ALA A 230 -14.98 3.93 -1.28
CA ALA A 230 -14.03 2.92 -1.70
C ALA A 230 -13.57 2.09 -0.50
N GLN A 231 -13.58 0.76 -0.64
CA GLN A 231 -13.09 -0.18 0.36
C GLN A 231 -11.75 -0.74 -0.09
N TYR A 232 -10.76 -0.68 0.78
CA TYR A 232 -9.39 -1.09 0.53
C TYR A 232 -9.09 -2.42 1.22
N PRO A 233 -9.07 -3.53 0.49
CA PRO A 233 -8.65 -4.82 1.03
C PRO A 233 -7.13 -4.99 0.96
N ILE A 234 -6.59 -5.76 1.93
CA ILE A 234 -5.21 -6.21 2.00
C ILE A 234 -5.16 -7.72 2.21
N ALA A 235 -4.19 -8.40 1.61
CA ALA A 235 -3.97 -9.83 1.78
C ALA A 235 -2.50 -10.20 1.60
N VAL A 236 -2.10 -11.32 2.21
CA VAL A 236 -0.81 -11.98 1.93
C VAL A 236 -0.90 -12.70 0.59
N VAL A 237 0.13 -12.63 -0.22
CA VAL A 237 0.27 -13.38 -1.48
C VAL A 237 0.60 -14.83 -1.14
N LYS A 238 -0.14 -15.80 -1.73
CA LYS A 238 -0.03 -17.22 -1.36
C LYS A 238 1.36 -17.83 -1.61
N ASN A 239 2.03 -17.39 -2.67
CA ASN A 239 3.34 -17.90 -3.05
C ASN A 239 4.49 -17.08 -2.46
N SER A 240 4.22 -16.23 -1.44
CA SER A 240 5.26 -15.51 -0.72
C SER A 240 6.22 -16.48 -0.03
N SER A 241 7.52 -16.30 -0.24
CA SER A 241 8.57 -17.02 0.51
C SER A 241 8.69 -16.52 1.96
N HIS A 242 8.04 -15.41 2.29
CA HIS A 242 8.06 -14.74 3.59
C HIS A 242 6.66 -14.63 4.21
N ALA A 243 5.81 -15.65 4.02
CA ALA A 243 4.40 -15.59 4.38
C ALA A 243 4.14 -15.19 5.84
N SER A 244 4.98 -15.65 6.78
CA SER A 244 4.86 -15.28 8.20
C SER A 244 5.15 -13.81 8.45
N ASP A 245 6.22 -13.27 7.87
CA ASP A 245 6.60 -11.86 8.00
C ASP A 245 5.60 -10.96 7.27
N ALA A 246 5.10 -11.41 6.11
CA ALA A 246 4.04 -10.73 5.36
C ALA A 246 2.75 -10.65 6.17
N GLN A 247 2.36 -11.73 6.88
CA GLN A 247 1.20 -11.72 7.76
C GLN A 247 1.41 -10.76 8.94
N ALA A 248 2.58 -10.78 9.57
CA ALA A 248 2.91 -9.84 10.65
C ALA A 248 2.84 -8.38 10.18
N PHE A 249 3.27 -8.08 8.95
CA PHE A 249 3.11 -6.75 8.37
C PHE A 249 1.63 -6.41 8.12
N VAL A 250 0.83 -7.33 7.59
CA VAL A 250 -0.63 -7.13 7.43
C VAL A 250 -1.29 -6.86 8.77
N ASP A 251 -0.95 -7.62 9.81
CA ASP A 251 -1.48 -7.43 11.17
C ASP A 251 -1.07 -6.06 11.74
N PHE A 252 0.16 -5.61 11.46
CA PHE A 252 0.60 -4.26 11.81
C PHE A 252 -0.21 -3.19 11.08
N VAL A 253 -0.49 -3.34 9.78
CA VAL A 253 -1.34 -2.39 9.02
C VAL A 253 -2.73 -2.26 9.64
N LEU A 254 -3.26 -3.34 10.22
CA LEU A 254 -4.55 -3.35 10.93
C LEU A 254 -4.47 -2.81 12.36
N SER A 255 -3.27 -2.63 12.91
CA SER A 255 -3.07 -2.18 14.30
C SER A 255 -3.47 -0.72 14.53
N PRO A 256 -3.79 -0.33 15.77
CA PRO A 256 -4.10 1.07 16.11
C PRO A 256 -3.00 2.06 15.68
N ALA A 257 -1.72 1.66 15.74
CA ALA A 257 -0.59 2.50 15.36
C ALA A 257 -0.62 2.84 13.85
N ALA A 258 -0.77 1.83 12.99
CA ALA A 258 -0.86 2.05 11.55
C ALA A 258 -2.18 2.73 11.16
N GLN A 259 -3.29 2.42 11.85
CA GLN A 259 -4.58 3.08 11.62
C GLN A 259 -4.54 4.58 11.99
N ALA A 260 -3.76 4.98 13.00
CA ALA A 260 -3.51 6.39 13.30
C ALA A 260 -2.77 7.09 12.15
N ILE A 261 -1.77 6.42 11.54
CA ILE A 261 -1.10 6.93 10.34
C ILE A 261 -2.10 7.06 9.19
N MET A 262 -2.92 6.04 8.92
CA MET A 262 -3.96 6.10 7.89
C MET A 262 -4.91 7.29 8.08
N LYS A 263 -5.38 7.50 9.31
CA LYS A 263 -6.26 8.64 9.66
C LYS A 263 -5.57 9.99 9.42
N LYS A 264 -4.28 10.13 9.73
CA LYS A 264 -3.47 11.32 9.43
C LYS A 264 -3.52 11.67 7.94
N TYR A 265 -3.50 10.67 7.07
CA TYR A 265 -3.61 10.83 5.61
C TYR A 265 -5.05 10.86 5.09
N GLN A 266 -6.05 11.10 5.96
CA GLN A 266 -7.47 11.25 5.62
C GLN A 266 -8.18 9.98 5.14
N PHE A 267 -7.60 8.79 5.39
CA PHE A 267 -8.37 7.56 5.22
C PHE A 267 -9.45 7.43 6.29
N ILE A 268 -10.54 6.78 5.92
CA ILE A 268 -11.66 6.47 6.81
C ILE A 268 -11.37 5.12 7.46
N SER A 269 -11.35 5.08 8.81
CA SER A 269 -11.17 3.85 9.57
C SER A 269 -12.31 2.86 9.32
N VAL A 270 -12.02 1.57 9.41
CA VAL A 270 -13.06 0.51 9.39
C VAL A 270 -13.69 0.29 10.76
N ASN A 271 -13.03 0.76 11.83
CA ASN A 271 -13.41 0.56 13.22
C ASN A 271 -13.95 1.84 13.89
N GLY A 272 -14.28 2.88 13.09
CA GLY A 272 -14.60 4.22 13.58
C GLY A 272 -15.98 4.57 13.66
#